data_17cab0f2bf67a7578f181bf9b2285796
#
_entry.id   17cab0f2bf67a7578f181bf9b2285796
#
_cell.length_a   1.000
_cell.length_b   1.000
_cell.length_c   1.000
_cell.angle_alpha   90.00
_cell.angle_beta   90.00
_cell.angle_gamma   90.00
#
_symmetry.space_group_name_H-M   'P 1'
#
loop_
_entity.id
_entity.type
_entity.pdbx_description
1 polymer ?
#
loop_
_entity_poly.entity_id
_entity_poly.type
_entity_poly.pdbx_seq_one_letter_code
_entity_poly.pdbx_strand_id
1 'polypeptide(L)'
;MISFLFAFARQMQTRLLVAGKSAFLSCGKDLHVGRGSRLWAPERIAIGNSVYIGKEVLIECNAEIGDYVLIANRVAFVGRHDHDFRTIGVPVRFSPWIGSRKKISPHRGSKVVVESDVWIGYGATVLSGVTLGNGTIVAAGSVVTKSTPAYAIVAGNPARIVGQRFANPETIKNHENGIRCGRFVFSERGYDYWTVEPGIGTHSP
;
A
#
# COMPACT_ATOMS: atom_id res chain seq x y z
N MET A 1 6.81 -22.13 -21.35
CA MET A 1 7.03 -21.03 -22.33
C MET A 1 5.98 -19.92 -22.20
N ILE A 2 4.69 -20.22 -22.20
CA ILE A 2 3.60 -19.23 -22.09
C ILE A 2 3.63 -18.46 -20.73
N SER A 3 3.87 -19.14 -19.61
CA SER A 3 3.96 -18.52 -18.27
C SER A 3 5.11 -17.51 -18.16
N PHE A 4 6.24 -17.78 -18.77
CA PHE A 4 7.40 -16.88 -18.80
C PHE A 4 7.09 -15.58 -19.57
N LEU A 5 6.37 -15.67 -20.68
CA LEU A 5 5.95 -14.51 -21.47
C LEU A 5 4.99 -13.60 -20.67
N PHE A 6 4.05 -14.18 -19.92
CA PHE A 6 3.16 -13.40 -19.08
C PHE A 6 3.89 -12.73 -17.90
N ALA A 7 4.84 -13.41 -17.27
CA ALA A 7 5.65 -12.82 -16.20
C ALA A 7 6.48 -11.65 -16.74
N PHE A 8 7.14 -11.83 -17.89
CA PHE A 8 7.89 -10.77 -18.55
C PHE A 8 7.02 -9.56 -18.92
N ALA A 9 5.84 -9.80 -19.52
CA ALA A 9 4.91 -8.73 -19.88
C ALA A 9 4.43 -7.92 -18.65
N ARG A 10 4.17 -8.58 -17.52
CA ARG A 10 3.82 -7.93 -16.25
C ARG A 10 4.96 -7.09 -15.69
N GLN A 11 6.18 -7.61 -15.75
CA GLN A 11 7.36 -6.88 -15.29
C GLN A 11 7.62 -5.64 -16.14
N MET A 12 7.47 -5.75 -17.47
CA MET A 12 7.56 -4.62 -18.39
C MET A 12 6.47 -3.58 -18.12
N GLN A 13 5.23 -4.01 -17.88
CA GLN A 13 4.12 -3.12 -17.49
C GLN A 13 4.47 -2.34 -16.21
N THR A 14 4.93 -3.03 -15.17
CA THR A 14 5.34 -2.36 -13.92
C THR A 14 6.46 -1.35 -14.17
N ARG A 15 7.49 -1.73 -14.94
CA ARG A 15 8.60 -0.81 -15.29
C ARG A 15 8.10 0.44 -16.00
N LEU A 16 7.18 0.31 -16.94
CA LEU A 16 6.60 1.46 -17.65
C LEU A 16 5.79 2.36 -16.72
N LEU A 17 5.00 1.79 -15.79
CA LEU A 17 4.18 2.54 -14.85
C LEU A 17 5.01 3.32 -13.81
N VAL A 18 6.19 2.83 -13.43
CA VAL A 18 7.09 3.50 -12.48
C VAL A 18 8.14 4.38 -13.16
N ALA A 19 8.35 4.23 -14.47
CA ALA A 19 9.34 5.00 -15.22
C ALA A 19 9.12 6.51 -15.08
N GLY A 20 10.21 7.25 -14.94
CA GLY A 20 10.19 8.73 -14.83
C GLY A 20 9.70 9.27 -13.49
N LYS A 21 9.42 8.41 -12.49
CA LYS A 21 8.91 8.82 -11.18
C LYS A 21 9.96 8.82 -10.06
N SER A 22 11.23 8.62 -10.37
CA SER A 22 12.32 8.52 -9.38
C SER A 22 12.46 9.73 -8.47
N ALA A 23 11.94 10.89 -8.88
CA ALA A 23 11.95 12.11 -8.06
C ALA A 23 11.15 11.96 -6.75
N PHE A 24 10.13 11.10 -6.72
CA PHE A 24 9.28 10.90 -5.56
C PHE A 24 8.96 9.43 -5.26
N LEU A 25 9.34 8.50 -6.14
CA LEU A 25 9.02 7.07 -6.01
C LEU A 25 10.29 6.24 -5.84
N SER A 26 10.36 5.44 -4.78
CA SER A 26 11.35 4.39 -4.57
C SER A 26 10.65 3.05 -4.40
N CYS A 27 11.20 1.98 -5.01
CA CYS A 27 10.60 0.66 -5.00
C CYS A 27 11.64 -0.39 -4.63
N GLY A 28 11.21 -1.36 -3.83
CA GLY A 28 11.94 -2.59 -3.55
C GLY A 28 11.89 -3.59 -4.71
N LYS A 29 12.32 -4.81 -4.43
CA LYS A 29 12.31 -5.91 -5.38
C LYS A 29 10.92 -6.51 -5.52
N ASP A 30 10.67 -7.21 -6.63
CA ASP A 30 9.44 -7.98 -6.88
C ASP A 30 8.16 -7.15 -6.69
N LEU A 31 8.15 -5.93 -7.25
CA LEU A 31 6.97 -5.09 -7.29
C LEU A 31 6.12 -5.42 -8.52
N HIS A 32 4.81 -5.57 -8.30
CA HIS A 32 3.81 -5.57 -9.36
C HIS A 32 2.91 -4.34 -9.28
N VAL A 33 2.70 -3.68 -10.41
CA VAL A 33 1.72 -2.57 -10.55
C VAL A 33 0.77 -2.87 -11.69
N GLY A 34 -0.52 -2.97 -11.37
CA GLY A 34 -1.60 -3.24 -12.30
C GLY A 34 -1.89 -2.05 -13.22
N ARG A 35 -2.48 -2.35 -14.40
CA ARG A 35 -2.85 -1.36 -15.42
C ARG A 35 -3.82 -0.32 -14.87
N GLY A 36 -3.68 0.92 -15.37
CA GLY A 36 -4.54 2.03 -14.97
C GLY A 36 -4.22 2.63 -13.60
N SER A 37 -3.23 2.10 -12.89
CA SER A 37 -2.83 2.65 -11.59
C SER A 37 -2.05 3.95 -11.77
N ARG A 38 -2.29 4.89 -10.87
CA ARG A 38 -1.64 6.21 -10.82
C ARG A 38 -0.93 6.38 -9.48
N LEU A 39 0.36 6.70 -9.56
CA LEU A 39 1.21 6.95 -8.40
C LEU A 39 1.73 8.38 -8.50
N TRP A 40 1.37 9.19 -7.54
CA TRP A 40 1.84 10.56 -7.38
C TRP A 40 1.91 10.95 -5.89
N ALA A 41 2.91 11.72 -5.53
CA ALA A 41 3.03 12.28 -4.19
C ALA A 41 3.67 13.67 -4.24
N PRO A 42 3.34 14.56 -3.30
CA PRO A 42 3.99 15.86 -3.19
C PRO A 42 5.47 15.74 -2.78
N GLU A 43 5.85 14.67 -2.08
CA GLU A 43 7.22 14.45 -1.60
C GLU A 43 7.72 13.03 -1.89
N ARG A 44 7.06 11.98 -1.37
CA ARG A 44 7.59 10.62 -1.47
C ARG A 44 6.53 9.52 -1.42
N ILE A 45 6.74 8.51 -2.27
CA ILE A 45 6.18 7.16 -2.13
C ILE A 45 7.37 6.19 -2.00
N ALA A 46 7.40 5.42 -0.91
CA ALA A 46 8.37 4.35 -0.72
C ALA A 46 7.62 3.03 -0.68
N ILE A 47 8.03 2.05 -1.51
CA ILE A 47 7.41 0.74 -1.61
C ILE A 47 8.47 -0.31 -1.30
N GLY A 48 8.14 -1.23 -0.41
CA GLY A 48 8.98 -2.36 0.00
C GLY A 48 9.07 -3.46 -1.04
N ASN A 49 9.44 -4.66 -0.59
CA ASN A 49 9.66 -5.82 -1.41
C ASN A 49 8.39 -6.68 -1.54
N SER A 50 8.27 -7.41 -2.65
CA SER A 50 7.18 -8.36 -2.90
C SER A 50 5.79 -7.75 -2.69
N VAL A 51 5.59 -6.54 -3.23
CA VAL A 51 4.34 -5.79 -3.13
C VAL A 51 3.51 -5.97 -4.39
N TYR A 52 2.24 -6.34 -4.19
CA TYR A 52 1.27 -6.41 -5.28
C TYR A 52 0.32 -5.21 -5.22
N ILE A 53 0.33 -4.40 -6.26
CA ILE A 53 -0.62 -3.30 -6.50
C ILE A 53 -1.53 -3.70 -7.66
N GLY A 54 -2.82 -3.80 -7.41
CA GLY A 54 -3.84 -4.18 -8.37
C GLY A 54 -4.06 -3.16 -9.49
N LYS A 55 -5.11 -3.36 -10.26
CA LYS A 55 -5.49 -2.46 -11.35
C LYS A 55 -6.22 -1.22 -10.82
N GLU A 56 -6.05 -0.08 -11.53
CA GLU A 56 -6.80 1.15 -11.24
C GLU A 56 -6.63 1.65 -9.79
N VAL A 57 -5.45 1.37 -9.19
CA VAL A 57 -5.11 1.87 -7.86
C VAL A 57 -4.65 3.32 -7.96
N LEU A 58 -5.13 4.16 -7.04
CA LEU A 58 -4.74 5.56 -6.94
C LEU A 58 -3.93 5.78 -5.68
N ILE A 59 -2.68 6.24 -5.80
CA ILE A 59 -1.90 6.75 -4.68
C ILE A 59 -1.63 8.22 -4.99
N GLU A 60 -2.35 9.12 -4.33
CA GLU A 60 -2.32 10.56 -4.57
C GLU A 60 -1.92 11.35 -3.30
N CYS A 61 -1.15 10.74 -2.44
CA CYS A 61 -0.53 11.35 -1.26
C CYS A 61 0.83 10.68 -0.97
N ASN A 62 1.59 11.22 -0.03
CA ASN A 62 2.78 10.52 0.44
C ASN A 62 2.39 9.14 1.01
N ALA A 63 3.22 8.14 0.74
CA ALA A 63 2.98 6.79 1.23
C ALA A 63 4.28 6.06 1.58
N GLU A 64 4.23 5.25 2.63
CA GLU A 64 5.24 4.26 2.98
C GLU A 64 4.55 2.91 3.01
N ILE A 65 4.99 1.98 2.18
CA ILE A 65 4.39 0.65 2.02
C ILE A 65 5.48 -0.36 2.32
N GLY A 66 5.24 -1.20 3.32
CA GLY A 66 6.15 -2.26 3.76
C GLY A 66 6.23 -3.44 2.78
N ASP A 67 6.82 -4.52 3.25
CA ASP A 67 7.01 -5.74 2.46
C ASP A 67 5.74 -6.61 2.45
N TYR A 68 5.58 -7.43 1.41
CA TYR A 68 4.50 -8.44 1.29
C TYR A 68 3.09 -7.86 1.31
N VAL A 69 2.92 -6.59 0.96
CA VAL A 69 1.62 -5.92 0.94
C VAL A 69 0.83 -6.29 -0.31
N LEU A 70 -0.45 -6.63 -0.13
CA LEU A 70 -1.40 -6.87 -1.20
C LEU A 70 -2.44 -5.75 -1.24
N ILE A 71 -2.40 -4.94 -2.29
CA ILE A 71 -3.37 -3.88 -2.57
C ILE A 71 -4.26 -4.34 -3.71
N ALA A 72 -5.53 -4.58 -3.44
CA ALA A 72 -6.48 -5.02 -4.46
C ALA A 72 -6.80 -3.91 -5.48
N ASN A 73 -7.59 -4.25 -6.52
CA ASN A 73 -7.96 -3.28 -7.54
C ASN A 73 -8.79 -2.12 -6.96
N ARG A 74 -8.65 -0.94 -7.57
CA ARG A 74 -9.44 0.28 -7.26
C ARG A 74 -9.28 0.80 -5.84
N VAL A 75 -8.23 0.42 -5.14
CA VAL A 75 -7.88 1.02 -3.86
C VAL A 75 -7.38 2.44 -4.07
N ALA A 76 -7.71 3.34 -3.16
CA ALA A 76 -7.25 4.72 -3.19
C ALA A 76 -6.55 5.13 -1.89
N PHE A 77 -5.36 5.72 -1.99
CA PHE A 77 -4.71 6.49 -0.93
C PHE A 77 -4.86 7.95 -1.27
N VAL A 78 -5.59 8.68 -0.44
CA VAL A 78 -5.94 10.08 -0.71
C VAL A 78 -5.61 10.98 0.48
N GLY A 79 -5.29 12.21 0.19
CA GLY A 79 -5.02 13.19 1.22
C GLY A 79 -6.29 13.54 2.00
N ARG A 80 -6.18 13.58 3.33
CA ARG A 80 -7.26 14.04 4.21
C ARG A 80 -7.44 15.55 4.13
N HIS A 81 -6.36 16.28 3.86
CA HIS A 81 -6.29 17.73 3.85
C HIS A 81 -5.52 18.21 2.61
N ASP A 82 -5.90 17.72 1.43
CA ASP A 82 -5.24 18.11 0.18
C ASP A 82 -5.29 19.61 -0.05
N HIS A 83 -6.40 20.26 0.32
CA HIS A 83 -6.55 21.69 0.39
C HIS A 83 -6.68 22.14 1.85
N ASP A 84 -6.05 23.26 2.20
CA ASP A 84 -6.23 23.88 3.51
C ASP A 84 -7.55 24.67 3.56
N PHE A 85 -8.64 23.94 3.78
CA PHE A 85 -10.00 24.49 3.83
C PHE A 85 -10.25 25.40 5.04
N ARG A 86 -9.28 25.57 5.95
CA ARG A 86 -9.39 26.47 7.12
C ARG A 86 -8.89 27.87 6.82
N THR A 87 -8.37 28.14 5.62
CA THR A 87 -7.92 29.49 5.24
C THR A 87 -9.12 30.43 5.11
N ILE A 88 -9.25 31.36 6.06
CA ILE A 88 -10.38 32.32 6.11
C ILE A 88 -10.33 33.27 4.91
N GLY A 89 -11.51 33.55 4.33
CA GLY A 89 -11.65 34.49 3.20
C GLY A 89 -11.17 33.96 1.85
N VAL A 90 -10.79 32.70 1.77
CA VAL A 90 -10.32 32.06 0.54
C VAL A 90 -11.19 30.85 0.23
N PRO A 91 -11.84 30.79 -0.95
CA PRO A 91 -12.54 29.58 -1.39
C PRO A 91 -11.58 28.37 -1.40
N VAL A 92 -12.09 27.17 -1.04
CA VAL A 92 -11.27 25.94 -0.96
C VAL A 92 -10.46 25.70 -2.24
N ARG A 93 -11.04 25.98 -3.40
CA ARG A 93 -10.39 25.86 -4.71
C ARG A 93 -9.06 26.63 -4.80
N PHE A 94 -8.93 27.74 -4.12
CA PHE A 94 -7.76 28.64 -4.15
C PHE A 94 -6.91 28.59 -2.88
N SER A 95 -7.32 27.78 -1.92
CA SER A 95 -6.56 27.57 -0.68
C SER A 95 -5.22 26.83 -0.94
N PRO A 96 -4.27 26.86 -0.01
CA PRO A 96 -3.03 26.11 -0.16
C PRO A 96 -3.30 24.62 -0.43
N TRP A 97 -2.64 24.10 -1.45
CA TRP A 97 -2.75 22.68 -1.85
C TRP A 97 -1.44 21.95 -1.62
N ILE A 98 -1.50 20.67 -1.26
CA ILE A 98 -0.31 19.84 -0.94
C ILE A 98 0.70 19.76 -2.09
N GLY A 99 0.26 19.85 -3.35
CA GLY A 99 1.12 19.87 -4.54
C GLY A 99 1.68 21.26 -4.90
N SER A 100 1.26 22.33 -4.20
CA SER A 100 1.72 23.69 -4.52
C SER A 100 3.19 23.89 -4.15
N ARG A 101 3.96 24.48 -5.08
CA ARG A 101 5.34 24.91 -4.85
C ARG A 101 5.43 26.35 -4.35
N LYS A 102 4.42 27.19 -4.61
CA LYS A 102 4.40 28.60 -4.24
C LYS A 102 3.83 28.85 -2.85
N LYS A 103 2.77 28.14 -2.49
CA LYS A 103 2.11 28.27 -1.20
C LYS A 103 2.01 26.88 -0.57
N ILE A 104 2.99 26.54 0.26
CA ILE A 104 3.14 25.21 0.84
C ILE A 104 2.02 24.99 1.85
N SER A 105 1.26 23.88 1.67
CA SER A 105 0.26 23.44 2.62
C SER A 105 0.93 22.91 3.90
N PRO A 106 0.42 23.21 5.10
CA PRO A 106 0.92 22.64 6.35
C PRO A 106 0.75 21.12 6.41
N HIS A 107 -0.11 20.55 5.55
CA HIS A 107 -0.38 19.11 5.49
C HIS A 107 0.43 18.37 4.43
N ARG A 108 1.37 19.04 3.77
CA ARG A 108 2.17 18.48 2.67
C ARG A 108 2.88 17.18 3.05
N GLY A 109 3.41 17.08 4.27
CA GLY A 109 4.12 15.89 4.77
C GLY A 109 3.20 14.76 5.27
N SER A 110 1.86 14.92 5.23
CA SER A 110 0.95 13.87 5.67
C SER A 110 1.03 12.66 4.75
N LYS A 111 1.13 11.45 5.33
CA LYS A 111 1.32 10.21 4.58
C LYS A 111 0.39 9.10 5.03
N VAL A 112 0.17 8.12 4.17
CA VAL A 112 -0.34 6.79 4.52
C VAL A 112 0.87 5.91 4.84
N VAL A 113 0.82 5.20 5.97
CA VAL A 113 1.79 4.16 6.31
C VAL A 113 1.08 2.82 6.27
N VAL A 114 1.59 1.91 5.45
CA VAL A 114 1.13 0.52 5.38
C VAL A 114 2.31 -0.32 5.83
N GLU A 115 2.21 -0.94 7.01
CA GLU A 115 3.23 -1.86 7.49
C GLU A 115 3.26 -3.15 6.65
N SER A 116 4.07 -4.13 7.03
CA SER A 116 4.23 -5.35 6.23
C SER A 116 3.03 -6.30 6.35
N ASP A 117 2.87 -7.19 5.34
CA ASP A 117 1.86 -8.27 5.33
C ASP A 117 0.40 -7.77 5.43
N VAL A 118 0.14 -6.56 4.96
CA VAL A 118 -1.21 -5.95 4.96
C VAL A 118 -1.96 -6.34 3.68
N TRP A 119 -3.23 -6.67 3.83
CA TRP A 119 -4.14 -6.84 2.71
C TRP A 119 -5.20 -5.74 2.69
N ILE A 120 -5.24 -4.97 1.60
CA ILE A 120 -6.25 -3.94 1.37
C ILE A 120 -7.21 -4.41 0.30
N GLY A 121 -8.46 -4.63 0.70
CA GLY A 121 -9.54 -5.16 -0.14
C GLY A 121 -9.98 -4.19 -1.25
N TYR A 122 -10.63 -4.75 -2.26
CA TYR A 122 -11.11 -4.04 -3.45
C TYR A 122 -11.86 -2.74 -3.11
N GLY A 123 -11.51 -1.64 -3.79
CA GLY A 123 -12.23 -0.38 -3.70
C GLY A 123 -12.13 0.32 -2.33
N ALA A 124 -11.26 -0.13 -1.43
CA ALA A 124 -11.06 0.55 -0.16
C ALA A 124 -10.35 1.90 -0.35
N THR A 125 -10.63 2.85 0.53
CA THR A 125 -9.99 4.16 0.57
C THR A 125 -9.26 4.33 1.90
N VAL A 126 -8.00 4.75 1.86
CA VAL A 126 -7.20 5.06 3.05
C VAL A 126 -6.81 6.54 3.03
N LEU A 127 -7.13 7.25 4.10
CA LEU A 127 -6.82 8.68 4.22
C LEU A 127 -5.38 8.89 4.72
N SER A 128 -4.71 9.94 4.22
CA SER A 128 -3.40 10.34 4.75
C SER A 128 -3.45 10.62 6.26
N GLY A 129 -2.35 10.35 6.96
CA GLY A 129 -2.26 10.38 8.42
C GLY A 129 -2.69 9.06 9.09
N VAL A 130 -2.99 8.02 8.30
CA VAL A 130 -3.34 6.69 8.80
C VAL A 130 -2.14 5.75 8.70
N THR A 131 -1.95 4.95 9.75
CA THR A 131 -1.06 3.79 9.78
C THR A 131 -1.91 2.51 9.80
N LEU A 132 -1.70 1.62 8.84
CA LEU A 132 -2.20 0.25 8.87
C LEU A 132 -1.10 -0.63 9.48
N GLY A 133 -1.35 -1.16 10.68
CA GLY A 133 -0.39 -2.01 11.40
C GLY A 133 -0.12 -3.34 10.68
N ASN A 134 0.99 -4.00 11.03
CA ASN A 134 1.41 -5.28 10.45
C ASN A 134 0.25 -6.28 10.36
N GLY A 135 0.14 -6.98 9.25
CA GLY A 135 -0.86 -8.02 9.05
C GLY A 135 -2.32 -7.56 9.07
N THR A 136 -2.59 -6.25 9.05
CA THR A 136 -3.96 -5.70 9.00
C THR A 136 -4.67 -6.15 7.72
N ILE A 137 -5.95 -6.47 7.84
CA ILE A 137 -6.85 -6.72 6.71
C ILE A 137 -7.88 -5.60 6.66
N VAL A 138 -7.95 -4.91 5.52
CA VAL A 138 -8.98 -3.91 5.23
C VAL A 138 -10.00 -4.55 4.30
N ALA A 139 -11.25 -4.67 4.72
CA ALA A 139 -12.32 -5.23 3.91
C ALA A 139 -12.63 -4.36 2.68
N ALA A 140 -13.15 -4.98 1.63
CA ALA A 140 -13.52 -4.29 0.40
C ALA A 140 -14.49 -3.13 0.66
N GLY A 141 -14.34 -2.02 -0.08
CA GLY A 141 -15.19 -0.84 0.00
C GLY A 141 -15.06 -0.03 1.30
N SER A 142 -14.12 -0.35 2.17
CA SER A 142 -13.95 0.36 3.45
C SER A 142 -13.29 1.72 3.28
N VAL A 143 -13.65 2.69 4.14
CA VAL A 143 -12.98 4.00 4.23
C VAL A 143 -12.23 4.11 5.54
N VAL A 144 -10.92 3.96 5.49
CA VAL A 144 -10.06 3.95 6.69
C VAL A 144 -9.66 5.37 7.05
N THR A 145 -10.19 5.84 8.17
CA THR A 145 -9.99 7.21 8.66
C THR A 145 -9.15 7.29 9.94
N LYS A 146 -8.81 6.15 10.55
CA LYS A 146 -8.01 6.03 11.77
C LYS A 146 -7.00 4.89 11.61
N SER A 147 -5.86 5.03 12.28
CA SER A 147 -4.84 3.96 12.31
C SER A 147 -5.38 2.68 12.94
N THR A 148 -4.86 1.56 12.48
CA THR A 148 -5.26 0.22 12.94
C THR A 148 -4.10 -0.43 13.70
N PRO A 149 -4.40 -1.19 14.76
CA PRO A 149 -3.38 -2.03 15.38
C PRO A 149 -2.98 -3.18 14.44
N ALA A 150 -1.85 -3.81 14.74
CA ALA A 150 -1.39 -4.99 14.01
C ALA A 150 -2.45 -6.12 14.05
N TYR A 151 -2.55 -6.85 12.94
CA TYR A 151 -3.45 -8.00 12.75
C TYR A 151 -4.95 -7.71 12.92
N ALA A 152 -5.36 -6.46 12.94
CA ALA A 152 -6.78 -6.11 12.97
C ALA A 152 -7.44 -6.40 11.62
N ILE A 153 -8.71 -6.79 11.66
CA ILE A 153 -9.61 -6.81 10.50
C ILE A 153 -10.54 -5.60 10.65
N VAL A 154 -10.52 -4.71 9.65
CA VAL A 154 -11.33 -3.49 9.66
C VAL A 154 -12.29 -3.45 8.48
N ALA A 155 -13.50 -2.95 8.71
CA ALA A 155 -14.56 -2.85 7.69
C ALA A 155 -15.45 -1.62 7.89
N GLY A 156 -16.08 -1.18 6.81
CA GLY A 156 -17.12 -0.15 6.80
C GLY A 156 -16.67 1.25 6.40
N ASN A 157 -17.61 2.19 6.41
CA ASN A 157 -17.40 3.61 6.14
C ASN A 157 -18.08 4.47 7.23
N PRO A 158 -17.32 5.08 8.14
CA PRO A 158 -15.88 4.90 8.34
C PRO A 158 -15.54 3.51 8.90
N ALA A 159 -14.37 2.98 8.53
CA ALA A 159 -13.93 1.65 8.95
C ALA A 159 -13.78 1.53 10.48
N ARG A 160 -14.18 0.38 11.01
CA ARG A 160 -14.05 -0.01 12.42
C ARG A 160 -13.43 -1.39 12.51
N ILE A 161 -12.79 -1.68 13.62
CA ILE A 161 -12.28 -3.03 13.92
C ILE A 161 -13.50 -3.95 14.06
N VAL A 162 -13.54 -5.00 13.25
CA VAL A 162 -14.61 -6.02 13.25
C VAL A 162 -14.08 -7.39 13.68
N GLY A 163 -12.75 -7.53 13.81
CA GLY A 163 -12.14 -8.78 14.23
C GLY A 163 -10.62 -8.70 14.29
N GLN A 164 -10.01 -9.84 14.54
CA GLN A 164 -8.58 -10.07 14.56
C GLN A 164 -8.24 -11.19 13.58
N ARG A 165 -7.11 -11.07 12.86
CA ARG A 165 -6.64 -12.08 11.91
C ARG A 165 -6.25 -13.38 12.59
N PHE A 166 -5.71 -13.30 13.79
CA PHE A 166 -5.25 -14.44 14.58
C PHE A 166 -5.83 -14.41 15.98
N ALA A 167 -6.18 -15.60 16.49
CA ALA A 167 -6.90 -15.74 17.76
C ALA A 167 -6.02 -15.53 19.00
N ASN A 168 -4.72 -15.74 18.90
CA ASN A 168 -3.82 -15.68 20.05
C ASN A 168 -2.41 -15.21 19.70
N PRO A 169 -1.63 -14.71 20.69
CA PRO A 169 -0.28 -14.20 20.49
C PRO A 169 0.73 -15.24 19.97
N GLU A 170 0.56 -16.51 20.31
CA GLU A 170 1.46 -17.57 19.86
C GLU A 170 1.35 -17.79 18.33
N THR A 171 0.13 -17.77 17.81
CA THR A 171 -0.12 -17.82 16.37
C THR A 171 0.52 -16.64 15.65
N ILE A 172 0.44 -15.42 16.22
CA ILE A 172 1.09 -14.23 15.68
C ILE A 172 2.61 -14.43 15.63
N LYS A 173 3.22 -14.87 16.73
CA LYS A 173 4.66 -15.13 16.82
C LYS A 173 5.12 -16.17 15.80
N ASN A 174 4.37 -17.26 15.64
CA ASN A 174 4.67 -18.31 14.68
C ASN A 174 4.59 -17.78 13.25
N HIS A 175 3.57 -16.97 12.93
CA HIS A 175 3.42 -16.31 11.64
C HIS A 175 4.58 -15.36 11.34
N GLU A 176 4.93 -14.48 12.28
CA GLU A 176 6.06 -13.55 12.13
C GLU A 176 7.39 -14.27 11.94
N ASN A 177 7.60 -15.38 12.66
CA ASN A 177 8.77 -16.22 12.48
C ASN A 177 8.80 -16.85 11.08
N GLY A 178 7.66 -17.32 10.57
CA GLY A 178 7.53 -17.86 9.22
C GLY A 178 7.91 -16.83 8.16
N ILE A 179 7.38 -15.61 8.28
CA ILE A 179 7.70 -14.50 7.36
C ILE A 179 9.19 -14.16 7.43
N ARG A 180 9.74 -14.02 8.65
CA ARG A 180 11.16 -13.69 8.84
C ARG A 180 12.10 -14.76 8.28
N CYS A 181 11.77 -16.03 8.42
CA CYS A 181 12.55 -17.13 7.86
C CYS A 181 12.39 -17.27 6.35
N GLY A 182 11.46 -16.54 5.72
CA GLY A 182 11.20 -16.63 4.29
C GLY A 182 10.71 -18.01 3.82
N ARG A 183 10.17 -18.81 4.74
CA ARG A 183 9.63 -20.14 4.42
C ARG A 183 8.13 -20.03 4.22
N PHE A 184 7.73 -19.96 2.96
CA PHE A 184 6.32 -19.93 2.60
C PHE A 184 5.89 -21.24 1.98
N VAL A 185 4.71 -21.75 2.37
CA VAL A 185 4.04 -22.87 1.71
C VAL A 185 3.00 -22.29 0.77
N PHE A 186 3.19 -22.45 -0.52
CA PHE A 186 2.23 -22.02 -1.53
C PHE A 186 1.16 -23.09 -1.75
N SER A 187 -0.09 -22.68 -1.95
CA SER A 187 -1.13 -23.60 -2.39
C SER A 187 -0.92 -23.95 -3.87
N GLU A 188 -1.11 -25.23 -4.21
CA GLU A 188 -0.82 -25.83 -5.53
C GLU A 188 -1.72 -25.36 -6.69
N ARG A 189 -2.43 -24.26 -6.57
CA ARG A 189 -3.32 -23.79 -7.62
C ARG A 189 -2.63 -22.85 -8.60
N GLY A 190 -1.62 -23.33 -9.33
CA GLY A 190 -1.24 -22.78 -10.64
C GLY A 190 -0.88 -21.28 -10.74
N TYR A 191 -0.56 -20.64 -9.62
CA TYR A 191 -0.06 -19.27 -9.59
C TYR A 191 1.47 -19.24 -9.43
N ASP A 192 2.13 -20.26 -9.94
CA ASP A 192 3.55 -20.58 -9.80
C ASP A 192 4.53 -19.60 -10.46
N TYR A 193 4.02 -18.49 -10.97
CA TYR A 193 4.88 -17.43 -11.51
C TYR A 193 5.32 -16.39 -10.46
N TRP A 194 4.99 -16.62 -9.21
CA TRP A 194 5.49 -15.87 -8.07
C TRP A 194 6.42 -16.78 -7.26
N THR A 195 7.64 -16.97 -7.72
CA THR A 195 8.69 -17.50 -6.87
C THR A 195 9.14 -16.36 -5.94
N VAL A 196 8.68 -16.40 -4.71
CA VAL A 196 9.39 -15.72 -3.62
C VAL A 196 10.58 -16.61 -3.32
N GLU A 197 11.79 -16.17 -3.66
CA GLU A 197 12.98 -16.90 -3.27
C GLU A 197 13.11 -16.83 -1.74
N PRO A 198 13.19 -18.00 -1.05
CA PRO A 198 13.49 -18.04 0.38
C PRO A 198 14.79 -17.25 0.63
N GLY A 199 14.76 -16.29 1.54
CA GLY A 199 15.94 -15.52 1.91
C GLY A 199 16.09 -14.16 1.23
N ILE A 200 15.14 -13.69 0.41
CA ILE A 200 15.08 -12.29 0.00
C ILE A 200 14.52 -11.41 1.14
N GLY A 201 13.89 -12.00 2.14
CA GLY A 201 13.69 -11.36 3.42
C GLY A 201 15.05 -11.04 4.05
N THR A 202 15.28 -9.81 4.31
CA THR A 202 16.53 -9.16 4.70
C THR A 202 17.14 -9.63 6.02
N HIS A 203 16.79 -10.79 6.54
CA HIS A 203 17.34 -11.28 7.80
C HIS A 203 17.69 -12.77 7.67
N SER A 204 18.97 -13.00 7.43
CA SER A 204 19.62 -14.23 7.86
C SER A 204 19.42 -14.41 9.37
N PRO A 205 19.29 -15.65 9.86
CA PRO A 205 19.16 -15.94 11.28
C PRO A 205 20.33 -15.40 12.09
#